data_f462e1ca70a8e27e3fb9edf406c44dd6
#
_entry.id   f462e1ca70a8e27e3fb9edf406c44dd6
#
_cell.length_a   1.000
_cell.length_b   1.000
_cell.length_c   1.000
_cell.angle_alpha   90.00
_cell.angle_beta   90.00
_cell.angle_gamma   90.00
#
_symmetry.space_group_name_H-M   'P 1'
#
loop_
_entity.id
_entity.type
_entity.pdbx_description
1 polymer ?
#
loop_
_entity_poly.entity_id
_entity_poly.type
_entity_poly.pdbx_seq_one_letter_code
_entity_poly.pdbx_strand_id
1 'polypeptide(L)'
;YEQIQYKNYTPGRDAVVYKMHGDKNFPDRAVISKTDYELYDVYRSVFSKGLVMELITKTVLFIGFGFADPNLDRFISIVRHTFEKYSPPTHYCFMRSVSYEDYLDEKGNLTRQKRIEFEQDKKLQDLKIRSMKGYGIHTILVDDFTQITAMLNYIRDKYTLNKVFISGALDPNDSHNYGCHFDKPYNINFKNGEWFIMQLSKRIIDDGYDIVNGFGVGIGNYVVSGAYMGGVQRGGSDYVSKHLTIQPLISVEQQESDKKDEVRRKLIRDCGTVIFLFGKTLYEDNNSKKDELDKDGTYREYEIAVKEVKNVIPVGATGLTSRYIYNEVYSENQNTPFIDRLNAVDENINCMQLIDDIMAMIESEKRKKEENIKQTLMKDAFSNDDMSYDNLPDQINVFVSFHFAGANLQSRLILSVLDDEPGINPVKESGKIEDKRKIKQWIDRKIKSTSVTILILSKGMTKSIWVGREIQKSIEENNKFVLVDISSGQYDKDFLSQYKIGSKSLDEIYPIHSVENCNEKEGFADVGKWVRDAVAD
;
A
#
# COMPACT_ATOMS: atom_id res chain seq x y z
N TYR A 1 -16.60 4.51 34.99
CA TYR A 1 -15.58 3.50 34.62
C TYR A 1 -14.97 3.82 33.26
N GLU A 2 -15.78 4.18 32.27
CA GLU A 2 -15.31 4.55 30.93
C GLU A 2 -14.49 5.85 30.90
N GLN A 3 -14.80 6.80 31.76
CA GLN A 3 -14.02 8.04 31.93
C GLN A 3 -12.65 7.80 32.55
N ILE A 4 -12.45 6.70 33.32
CA ILE A 4 -11.18 6.33 33.93
C ILE A 4 -10.24 5.73 32.89
N GLN A 5 -10.75 5.02 31.88
CA GLN A 5 -9.92 4.45 30.81
C GLN A 5 -9.28 5.53 29.93
N TYR A 6 -9.98 6.64 29.67
CA TYR A 6 -9.36 7.79 28.97
C TYR A 6 -8.23 8.45 29.78
N LYS A 7 -8.32 8.43 31.10
CA LYS A 7 -7.34 9.05 31.99
C LYS A 7 -5.99 8.34 32.00
N ASN A 8 -5.98 7.03 31.73
CA ASN A 8 -4.79 6.19 31.74
C ASN A 8 -4.23 5.90 30.33
N TYR A 9 -4.83 6.52 29.30
CA TYR A 9 -4.40 6.35 27.93
C TYR A 9 -3.11 7.10 27.66
N THR A 10 -2.08 6.37 27.21
CA THR A 10 -0.83 6.94 26.71
C THR A 10 -0.83 6.85 25.18
N PRO A 11 -0.98 7.99 24.46
CA PRO A 11 -0.97 7.98 23.01
C PRO A 11 0.28 7.29 22.43
N GLY A 12 0.06 6.40 21.47
CA GLY A 12 1.13 5.71 20.74
C GLY A 12 1.71 4.47 21.42
N ARG A 13 1.27 4.10 22.63
CA ARG A 13 1.79 2.91 23.33
C ARG A 13 0.93 1.67 23.20
N ASP A 14 -0.41 1.83 23.29
CA ASP A 14 -1.30 0.69 23.39
C ASP A 14 -2.51 0.83 22.44
N ALA A 15 -2.98 -0.31 21.92
CA ALA A 15 -4.25 -0.34 21.22
C ALA A 15 -5.39 -0.13 22.23
N VAL A 16 -6.25 0.84 21.97
CA VAL A 16 -7.43 1.11 22.78
C VAL A 16 -8.65 0.47 22.11
N VAL A 17 -9.34 -0.39 22.85
CA VAL A 17 -10.57 -1.04 22.38
C VAL A 17 -11.78 -0.31 22.96
N TYR A 18 -12.58 0.31 22.09
CA TYR A 18 -13.85 0.96 22.44
C TYR A 18 -15.02 0.02 22.16
N LYS A 19 -15.75 -0.38 23.19
CA LYS A 19 -16.98 -1.18 23.05
C LYS A 19 -18.19 -0.24 23.10
N MET A 20 -18.61 0.23 21.92
CA MET A 20 -19.67 1.23 21.81
C MET A 20 -20.99 0.80 22.47
N HIS A 21 -21.37 -0.46 22.28
CA HIS A 21 -22.67 -0.97 22.77
C HIS A 21 -22.55 -1.75 24.08
N GLY A 22 -21.40 -1.68 24.76
CA GLY A 22 -21.17 -2.32 26.06
C GLY A 22 -20.36 -3.61 26.00
N ASP A 23 -20.24 -4.25 27.15
CA ASP A 23 -19.46 -5.47 27.35
C ASP A 23 -20.32 -6.54 28.01
N LYS A 24 -20.16 -7.80 27.61
CA LYS A 24 -20.84 -8.97 28.20
C LYS A 24 -20.62 -9.11 29.71
N ASN A 25 -19.52 -8.56 30.23
CA ASN A 25 -19.21 -8.60 31.65
C ASN A 25 -20.01 -7.52 32.45
N PHE A 26 -20.68 -6.59 31.77
CA PHE A 26 -21.48 -5.51 32.33
C PHE A 26 -22.79 -5.37 31.56
N PRO A 27 -23.67 -6.40 31.58
CA PRO A 27 -24.88 -6.44 30.76
C PRO A 27 -25.86 -5.26 31.06
N ASP A 28 -25.90 -4.80 32.30
CA ASP A 28 -26.75 -3.66 32.73
C ASP A 28 -26.37 -2.33 32.02
N ARG A 29 -25.20 -2.29 31.36
CA ARG A 29 -24.72 -1.12 30.64
C ARG A 29 -24.72 -1.32 29.13
N ALA A 30 -25.28 -2.41 28.65
CA ALA A 30 -25.39 -2.67 27.23
C ALA A 30 -26.40 -1.73 26.57
N VAL A 31 -26.11 -1.31 25.35
CA VAL A 31 -27.05 -0.52 24.53
C VAL A 31 -27.82 -1.52 23.67
N ILE A 32 -29.07 -1.78 24.05
CA ILE A 32 -29.91 -2.81 23.44
C ILE A 32 -31.25 -2.24 22.98
N SER A 33 -31.88 -1.40 23.83
CA SER A 33 -33.19 -0.84 23.57
C SER A 33 -33.12 0.45 22.75
N LYS A 34 -34.23 0.81 22.09
CA LYS A 34 -34.35 2.10 21.39
C LYS A 34 -34.05 3.28 22.31
N THR A 35 -34.49 3.23 23.56
CA THR A 35 -34.24 4.25 24.57
C THR A 35 -32.75 4.39 24.87
N ASP A 36 -31.98 3.28 24.92
CA ASP A 36 -30.55 3.32 25.13
C ASP A 36 -29.82 4.02 23.96
N TYR A 37 -30.30 3.82 22.75
CA TYR A 37 -29.77 4.51 21.55
C TYR A 37 -30.08 6.00 21.56
N GLU A 38 -31.32 6.39 21.97
CA GLU A 38 -31.73 7.79 22.05
C GLU A 38 -30.98 8.56 23.16
N LEU A 39 -30.70 7.91 24.28
CA LEU A 39 -29.97 8.48 25.41
C LEU A 39 -28.46 8.30 25.34
N TYR A 40 -27.96 7.73 24.27
CA TYR A 40 -26.53 7.39 24.11
C TYR A 40 -25.61 8.58 24.38
N ASP A 41 -25.87 9.73 23.77
CA ASP A 41 -25.06 10.93 23.96
C ASP A 41 -25.17 11.54 25.36
N VAL A 42 -26.25 11.28 26.07
CA VAL A 42 -26.42 11.76 27.46
C VAL A 42 -25.53 10.93 28.39
N TYR A 43 -25.61 9.62 28.30
CA TYR A 43 -24.89 8.72 29.21
C TYR A 43 -23.43 8.45 28.77
N ARG A 44 -23.12 8.61 27.49
CA ARG A 44 -21.81 8.29 26.89
C ARG A 44 -21.19 9.47 26.13
N SER A 45 -21.46 10.71 26.58
CA SER A 45 -21.06 11.95 25.91
C SER A 45 -19.56 12.07 25.69
N VAL A 46 -18.74 11.61 26.64
CA VAL A 46 -17.26 11.61 26.50
C VAL A 46 -16.83 10.67 25.39
N PHE A 47 -17.46 9.51 25.32
CA PHE A 47 -17.16 8.50 24.30
C PHE A 47 -17.59 8.98 22.90
N SER A 48 -18.82 9.53 22.77
CA SER A 48 -19.32 10.08 21.50
C SER A 48 -18.40 11.16 20.94
N LYS A 49 -17.99 12.11 21.80
CA LYS A 49 -17.06 13.18 21.42
C LYS A 49 -15.68 12.64 21.04
N GLY A 50 -15.18 11.64 21.79
CA GLY A 50 -13.92 10.96 21.48
C GLY A 50 -13.97 10.30 20.10
N LEU A 51 -15.04 9.58 19.77
CA LEU A 51 -15.18 8.92 18.48
C LEU A 51 -15.28 9.93 17.32
N VAL A 52 -16.01 11.04 17.50
CA VAL A 52 -16.06 12.13 16.51
C VAL A 52 -14.66 12.72 16.28
N MET A 53 -13.87 12.92 17.34
CA MET A 53 -12.48 13.40 17.20
C MET A 53 -11.60 12.39 16.47
N GLU A 54 -11.73 11.09 16.72
CA GLU A 54 -11.02 10.06 15.96
C GLU A 54 -11.38 10.11 14.47
N LEU A 55 -12.68 10.26 14.15
CA LEU A 55 -13.16 10.40 12.76
C LEU A 55 -12.67 11.70 12.09
N ILE A 56 -12.40 12.75 12.85
CA ILE A 56 -11.87 14.02 12.32
C ILE A 56 -10.35 13.97 12.10
N THR A 57 -9.63 13.28 12.98
CA THR A 57 -8.16 13.37 13.05
C THR A 57 -7.44 12.17 12.45
N LYS A 58 -8.13 11.04 12.25
CA LYS A 58 -7.55 9.78 11.79
C LYS A 58 -8.28 9.20 10.59
N THR A 59 -7.58 8.41 9.81
CA THR A 59 -8.18 7.52 8.83
C THR A 59 -8.78 6.31 9.55
N VAL A 60 -10.07 6.08 9.37
CA VAL A 60 -10.80 4.94 9.97
C VAL A 60 -11.07 3.88 8.93
N LEU A 61 -10.82 2.63 9.27
CA LEU A 61 -11.14 1.45 8.47
C LEU A 61 -12.32 0.70 9.11
N PHE A 62 -13.44 0.66 8.41
CA PHE A 62 -14.64 -0.06 8.84
C PHE A 62 -14.60 -1.51 8.33
N ILE A 63 -14.68 -2.49 9.25
CA ILE A 63 -14.67 -3.92 8.95
C ILE A 63 -15.91 -4.58 9.55
N GLY A 64 -16.67 -5.33 8.73
CA GLY A 64 -17.87 -6.02 9.16
C GLY A 64 -19.02 -5.07 9.56
N PHE A 65 -18.99 -3.85 9.05
CA PHE A 65 -19.93 -2.80 9.44
C PHE A 65 -20.98 -2.53 8.35
N GLY A 66 -22.26 -2.67 8.71
CA GLY A 66 -23.38 -2.53 7.76
C GLY A 66 -23.88 -1.09 7.56
N PHE A 67 -23.36 -0.10 8.30
CA PHE A 67 -23.85 1.30 8.31
C PHE A 67 -25.35 1.44 8.60
N ALA A 68 -25.88 0.51 9.41
CA ALA A 68 -27.25 0.54 9.89
C ALA A 68 -27.37 1.04 11.35
N ASP A 69 -26.23 1.35 12.00
CA ASP A 69 -26.20 1.87 13.36
C ASP A 69 -26.53 3.37 13.37
N PRO A 70 -27.64 3.77 14.02
CA PRO A 70 -28.08 5.17 14.02
C PRO A 70 -27.09 6.13 14.69
N ASN A 71 -26.35 5.66 15.70
CA ASN A 71 -25.36 6.50 16.38
C ASN A 71 -24.16 6.78 15.51
N LEU A 72 -23.66 5.75 14.78
CA LEU A 72 -22.55 5.97 13.86
C LEU A 72 -22.95 6.85 12.68
N ASP A 73 -24.12 6.64 12.08
CA ASP A 73 -24.63 7.49 11.01
C ASP A 73 -24.69 8.95 11.45
N ARG A 74 -25.15 9.20 12.68
CA ARG A 74 -25.14 10.52 13.28
C ARG A 74 -23.72 11.09 13.44
N PHE A 75 -22.76 10.31 13.92
CA PHE A 75 -21.39 10.79 14.10
C PHE A 75 -20.72 11.12 12.77
N ILE A 76 -20.92 10.29 11.76
CA ILE A 76 -20.44 10.55 10.39
C ILE A 76 -21.08 11.82 9.83
N SER A 77 -22.37 12.03 10.08
CA SER A 77 -23.08 13.26 9.67
C SER A 77 -22.51 14.51 10.36
N ILE A 78 -22.18 14.43 11.66
CA ILE A 78 -21.51 15.53 12.38
C ILE A 78 -20.18 15.87 11.74
N VAL A 79 -19.35 14.86 11.43
CA VAL A 79 -18.06 15.05 10.77
C VAL A 79 -18.25 15.74 9.42
N ARG A 80 -19.18 15.26 8.59
CA ARG A 80 -19.50 15.88 7.30
C ARG A 80 -19.86 17.35 7.43
N HIS A 81 -20.77 17.70 8.36
CA HIS A 81 -21.17 19.09 8.58
C HIS A 81 -20.05 19.97 9.11
N THR A 82 -19.11 19.41 9.89
CA THR A 82 -17.92 20.13 10.35
C THR A 82 -17.02 20.56 9.19
N PHE A 83 -17.02 19.83 8.09
CA PHE A 83 -16.18 20.06 6.91
C PHE A 83 -16.95 20.62 5.70
N GLU A 84 -18.08 21.31 5.88
CA GLU A 84 -18.96 21.80 4.80
C GLU A 84 -18.24 22.46 3.61
N LYS A 85 -17.13 23.14 3.86
CA LYS A 85 -16.30 23.85 2.84
C LYS A 85 -15.01 23.15 2.50
N TYR A 86 -14.67 22.06 3.18
CA TYR A 86 -13.41 21.34 3.06
C TYR A 86 -13.68 19.87 2.83
N SER A 87 -12.73 19.17 2.22
CA SER A 87 -12.84 17.71 2.11
C SER A 87 -12.70 17.06 3.48
N PRO A 88 -13.66 16.20 3.89
CA PRO A 88 -13.53 15.45 5.13
C PRO A 88 -12.33 14.49 5.04
N PRO A 89 -11.81 14.02 6.20
CA PRO A 89 -10.83 12.95 6.20
C PRO A 89 -11.30 11.74 5.41
N THR A 90 -10.37 11.09 4.72
CA THR A 90 -10.68 9.89 3.97
C THR A 90 -10.73 8.68 4.89
N HIS A 91 -11.84 7.96 4.87
CA HIS A 91 -12.04 6.70 5.56
C HIS A 91 -12.24 5.57 4.55
N TYR A 92 -12.16 4.33 5.00
CA TYR A 92 -12.31 3.15 4.15
C TYR A 92 -13.28 2.16 4.80
N CYS A 93 -14.01 1.41 3.99
CA CYS A 93 -14.78 0.27 4.45
C CYS A 93 -14.67 -0.90 3.48
N PHE A 94 -14.71 -2.11 4.01
CA PHE A 94 -14.88 -3.31 3.21
C PHE A 94 -16.37 -3.62 3.04
N MET A 95 -16.74 -3.99 1.83
CA MET A 95 -18.09 -4.44 1.51
C MET A 95 -17.99 -5.61 0.53
N ARG A 96 -18.73 -6.69 0.78
CA ARG A 96 -18.80 -7.79 -0.17
C ARG A 96 -19.53 -7.31 -1.42
N SER A 97 -18.98 -7.59 -2.59
CA SER A 97 -19.63 -7.32 -3.87
C SER A 97 -20.88 -8.18 -4.00
N VAL A 98 -21.93 -7.61 -4.58
CA VAL A 98 -23.10 -8.38 -4.99
C VAL A 98 -22.68 -9.21 -6.20
N SER A 99 -22.55 -10.53 -5.98
CA SER A 99 -22.13 -11.48 -7.01
C SER A 99 -23.31 -12.16 -7.67
N TYR A 100 -23.19 -12.37 -8.97
CA TYR A 100 -24.17 -13.12 -9.76
C TYR A 100 -24.38 -14.56 -9.24
N GLU A 101 -23.34 -15.16 -8.69
CA GLU A 101 -23.30 -16.51 -8.12
C GLU A 101 -24.27 -16.68 -6.95
N ASP A 102 -24.51 -15.62 -6.17
CA ASP A 102 -25.42 -15.64 -5.02
C ASP A 102 -26.89 -15.82 -5.43
N TYR A 103 -27.20 -15.70 -6.73
CA TYR A 103 -28.56 -15.76 -7.28
C TYR A 103 -28.80 -16.97 -8.17
N LEU A 104 -27.80 -17.85 -8.34
CA LEU A 104 -27.96 -19.10 -9.07
C LEU A 104 -28.77 -20.12 -8.24
N ASP A 105 -29.55 -20.95 -8.93
CA ASP A 105 -30.21 -22.10 -8.33
C ASP A 105 -29.22 -23.26 -8.09
N GLU A 106 -29.68 -24.34 -7.44
CA GLU A 106 -28.86 -25.53 -7.17
C GLU A 106 -28.33 -26.21 -8.45
N LYS A 107 -28.84 -25.87 -9.62
CA LYS A 107 -28.42 -26.38 -10.93
C LYS A 107 -27.52 -25.41 -11.68
N GLY A 108 -27.14 -24.28 -11.05
CA GLY A 108 -26.33 -23.24 -11.67
C GLY A 108 -27.08 -22.35 -12.67
N ASN A 109 -28.43 -22.33 -12.67
CA ASN A 109 -29.20 -21.51 -13.58
C ASN A 109 -29.70 -20.23 -12.89
N LEU A 110 -29.74 -19.14 -13.64
CA LEU A 110 -30.34 -17.89 -13.20
C LEU A 110 -31.79 -17.77 -13.69
N THR A 111 -32.75 -17.82 -12.79
CA THR A 111 -34.14 -17.58 -13.12
C THR A 111 -34.39 -16.09 -13.40
N ARG A 112 -35.42 -15.77 -14.19
CA ARG A 112 -35.82 -14.39 -14.49
C ARG A 112 -36.04 -13.55 -13.21
N GLN A 113 -36.66 -14.14 -12.17
CA GLN A 113 -36.90 -13.49 -10.89
C GLN A 113 -35.60 -13.17 -10.16
N LYS A 114 -34.69 -14.14 -10.08
CA LYS A 114 -33.36 -13.99 -9.44
C LYS A 114 -32.48 -12.96 -10.15
N ARG A 115 -32.61 -12.86 -11.48
CA ARG A 115 -31.92 -11.82 -12.24
C ARG A 115 -32.40 -10.43 -11.86
N ILE A 116 -33.73 -10.25 -11.70
CA ILE A 116 -34.28 -8.95 -11.27
C ILE A 116 -33.78 -8.60 -9.86
N GLU A 117 -33.75 -9.57 -8.94
CA GLU A 117 -33.23 -9.40 -7.58
C GLU A 117 -31.75 -8.98 -7.60
N PHE A 118 -30.91 -9.68 -8.39
CA PHE A 118 -29.51 -9.34 -8.58
C PHE A 118 -29.30 -7.90 -9.07
N GLU A 119 -30.02 -7.50 -10.13
CA GLU A 119 -29.93 -6.15 -10.68
C GLU A 119 -30.38 -5.08 -9.68
N GLN A 120 -31.41 -5.37 -8.88
CA GLN A 120 -31.88 -4.47 -7.83
C GLN A 120 -30.83 -4.32 -6.71
N ASP A 121 -30.30 -5.43 -6.20
CA ASP A 121 -29.32 -5.42 -5.13
C ASP A 121 -28.00 -4.77 -5.57
N LYS A 122 -27.58 -4.99 -6.81
CA LYS A 122 -26.41 -4.32 -7.40
C LYS A 122 -26.62 -2.81 -7.49
N LYS A 123 -27.78 -2.34 -7.93
CA LYS A 123 -28.12 -0.91 -7.94
C LYS A 123 -28.17 -0.31 -6.52
N LEU A 124 -28.73 -1.03 -5.57
CA LEU A 124 -28.75 -0.60 -4.17
C LEU A 124 -27.34 -0.51 -3.60
N GLN A 125 -26.47 -1.44 -3.92
CA GLN A 125 -25.06 -1.40 -3.54
C GLN A 125 -24.35 -0.18 -4.11
N ASP A 126 -24.54 0.11 -5.40
CA ASP A 126 -23.95 1.29 -6.06
C ASP A 126 -24.44 2.60 -5.45
N LEU A 127 -25.73 2.71 -5.16
CA LEU A 127 -26.30 3.89 -4.48
C LEU A 127 -25.70 4.06 -3.08
N LYS A 128 -25.54 2.96 -2.33
CA LYS A 128 -24.92 2.97 -1.02
C LYS A 128 -23.46 3.40 -1.09
N ILE A 129 -22.68 2.89 -2.03
CA ILE A 129 -21.28 3.28 -2.27
C ILE A 129 -21.19 4.78 -2.59
N ARG A 130 -22.06 5.29 -3.47
CA ARG A 130 -22.11 6.72 -3.81
C ARG A 130 -22.45 7.58 -2.59
N SER A 131 -23.41 7.15 -1.78
CA SER A 131 -23.77 7.83 -0.53
C SER A 131 -22.60 7.89 0.44
N MET A 132 -21.92 6.75 0.66
CA MET A 132 -20.76 6.66 1.55
C MET A 132 -19.60 7.53 1.08
N LYS A 133 -19.35 7.60 -0.22
CA LYS A 133 -18.35 8.51 -0.80
C LYS A 133 -18.64 9.97 -0.48
N GLY A 134 -19.94 10.37 -0.42
CA GLY A 134 -20.37 11.70 0.01
C GLY A 134 -20.01 12.03 1.47
N TYR A 135 -19.76 11.02 2.29
CA TYR A 135 -19.29 11.14 3.67
C TYR A 135 -17.77 10.95 3.83
N GLY A 136 -17.01 10.91 2.74
CA GLY A 136 -15.57 10.67 2.76
C GLY A 136 -15.17 9.20 2.98
N ILE A 137 -16.12 8.26 2.87
CA ILE A 137 -15.88 6.83 3.08
C ILE A 137 -15.71 6.15 1.71
N HIS A 138 -14.52 5.63 1.43
CA HIS A 138 -14.22 4.88 0.22
C HIS A 138 -14.48 3.39 0.45
N THR A 139 -15.36 2.82 -0.37
CA THR A 139 -15.69 1.40 -0.29
C THR A 139 -14.68 0.58 -1.09
N ILE A 140 -14.13 -0.45 -0.45
CA ILE A 140 -13.30 -1.49 -1.05
C ILE A 140 -14.19 -2.72 -1.19
N LEU A 141 -14.54 -3.05 -2.44
CA LEU A 141 -15.31 -4.25 -2.72
C LEU A 141 -14.40 -5.48 -2.60
N VAL A 142 -14.92 -6.51 -1.96
CA VAL A 142 -14.31 -7.83 -1.86
C VAL A 142 -15.31 -8.88 -2.33
N ASP A 143 -14.86 -9.90 -3.02
CA ASP A 143 -15.72 -11.00 -3.46
C ASP A 143 -16.07 -11.92 -2.30
N ASP A 144 -15.10 -12.13 -1.41
CA ASP A 144 -15.28 -12.88 -0.17
C ASP A 144 -14.58 -12.19 1.00
N PHE A 145 -15.14 -12.32 2.20
CA PHE A 145 -14.59 -11.72 3.42
C PHE A 145 -13.22 -12.27 3.83
N THR A 146 -12.82 -13.45 3.34
CA THR A 146 -11.48 -14.01 3.56
C THR A 146 -10.38 -13.13 2.97
N GLN A 147 -10.67 -12.42 1.87
CA GLN A 147 -9.75 -11.46 1.25
C GLN A 147 -9.36 -10.31 2.19
N ILE A 148 -10.21 -9.95 3.15
CA ILE A 148 -9.88 -8.90 4.14
C ILE A 148 -8.64 -9.26 4.94
N THR A 149 -8.49 -10.53 5.33
CA THR A 149 -7.31 -10.99 6.08
C THR A 149 -6.04 -10.81 5.25
N ALA A 150 -6.06 -11.15 3.97
CA ALA A 150 -4.93 -10.95 3.06
C ALA A 150 -4.59 -9.46 2.90
N MET A 151 -5.60 -8.61 2.75
CA MET A 151 -5.42 -7.15 2.65
C MET A 151 -4.86 -6.52 3.93
N LEU A 152 -5.32 -6.97 5.11
CA LEU A 152 -4.78 -6.51 6.40
C LEU A 152 -3.33 -6.96 6.60
N ASN A 153 -3.00 -8.18 6.21
CA ASN A 153 -1.62 -8.65 6.20
C ASN A 153 -0.75 -7.82 5.25
N TYR A 154 -1.26 -7.49 4.07
CA TYR A 154 -0.57 -6.59 3.14
C TYR A 154 -0.26 -5.22 3.74
N ILE A 155 -1.25 -4.60 4.41
CA ILE A 155 -1.06 -3.29 5.08
C ILE A 155 0.01 -3.42 6.17
N ARG A 156 -0.05 -4.46 7.01
CA ARG A 156 0.94 -4.74 8.04
C ARG A 156 2.34 -4.91 7.42
N ASP A 157 2.44 -5.72 6.38
CA ASP A 157 3.73 -6.04 5.77
C ASP A 157 4.32 -4.80 5.07
N LYS A 158 3.51 -4.00 4.39
CA LYS A 158 3.94 -2.69 3.85
C LYS A 158 4.47 -1.75 4.94
N TYR A 159 3.81 -1.72 6.08
CA TYR A 159 4.23 -0.90 7.20
C TYR A 159 5.54 -1.40 7.81
N THR A 160 5.69 -2.72 7.99
CA THR A 160 6.90 -3.32 8.57
C THR A 160 8.09 -3.32 7.63
N LEU A 161 7.88 -3.50 6.31
CA LEU A 161 8.95 -3.52 5.31
C LEU A 161 9.77 -2.22 5.27
N ASN A 162 9.19 -1.11 5.70
CA ASN A 162 9.90 0.17 5.76
C ASN A 162 10.68 0.40 7.06
N LYS A 163 10.58 -0.54 8.03
CA LYS A 163 11.23 -0.43 9.34
C LYS A 163 12.44 -1.34 9.45
N VAL A 164 13.55 -0.75 9.89
CA VAL A 164 14.83 -1.42 10.08
C VAL A 164 15.19 -1.40 11.57
N PHE A 165 15.34 -2.58 12.16
CA PHE A 165 15.88 -2.70 13.52
C PHE A 165 17.40 -2.78 13.47
N ILE A 166 18.09 -1.92 14.19
CA ILE A 166 19.55 -1.97 14.33
C ILE A 166 19.88 -2.60 15.69
N SER A 167 20.41 -3.81 15.64
CA SER A 167 20.85 -4.59 16.79
C SER A 167 22.36 -4.51 16.95
N GLY A 168 22.86 -4.52 18.18
CA GLY A 168 24.28 -4.62 18.46
C GLY A 168 24.69 -4.04 19.81
N ALA A 169 25.95 -4.21 20.11
CA ALA A 169 26.61 -3.60 21.28
C ALA A 169 28.05 -3.22 20.92
N LEU A 170 28.48 -2.06 21.35
CA LEU A 170 29.85 -1.56 21.16
C LEU A 170 30.34 -1.02 22.50
N ASP A 171 31.35 -1.66 23.12
CA ASP A 171 31.97 -1.13 24.31
C ASP A 171 33.17 -0.25 23.93
N PRO A 172 33.12 1.06 24.17
CA PRO A 172 34.22 1.97 23.82
C PRO A 172 35.50 1.70 24.61
N ASN A 173 35.40 1.01 25.74
CA ASN A 173 36.52 0.70 26.61
C ASN A 173 37.12 -0.68 26.34
N ASP A 174 36.46 -1.49 25.51
CA ASP A 174 36.99 -2.78 25.14
C ASP A 174 38.12 -2.56 24.11
N SER A 175 39.36 -2.74 24.58
CA SER A 175 40.59 -2.62 23.78
C SER A 175 40.77 -3.76 22.78
N HIS A 176 39.91 -4.76 22.83
CA HIS A 176 39.92 -5.87 21.88
C HIS A 176 39.41 -5.37 20.53
N ASN A 177 40.34 -5.22 19.63
CA ASN A 177 40.16 -4.81 18.26
C ASN A 177 38.83 -5.31 17.67
N TYR A 178 37.93 -4.41 17.45
CA TYR A 178 36.90 -4.63 16.46
C TYR A 178 37.61 -4.87 15.13
N GLY A 179 37.77 -6.10 14.72
CA GLY A 179 38.64 -6.62 13.67
C GLY A 179 38.67 -5.89 12.31
N CYS A 180 38.13 -4.70 12.21
CA CYS A 180 38.07 -3.94 10.96
C CYS A 180 38.25 -2.45 11.21
N HIS A 181 39.11 -1.83 10.42
CA HIS A 181 39.24 -0.39 10.31
C HIS A 181 38.38 0.10 9.13
N PHE A 182 37.32 0.82 9.43
CA PHE A 182 36.53 1.48 8.39
C PHE A 182 37.27 2.72 7.88
N ASP A 183 37.39 2.89 6.58
CA ASP A 183 37.97 4.08 5.98
C ASP A 183 37.16 5.34 6.36
N LYS A 184 37.85 6.44 6.59
CA LYS A 184 37.24 7.72 6.89
C LYS A 184 37.44 8.66 5.70
N PRO A 185 36.36 9.16 5.08
CA PRO A 185 36.49 10.12 3.98
C PRO A 185 37.05 11.47 4.44
N TYR A 186 37.09 11.73 5.75
CA TYR A 186 37.63 12.95 6.34
C TYR A 186 38.40 12.64 7.62
N ASN A 187 39.53 13.29 7.84
CA ASN A 187 40.43 13.14 8.99
C ASN A 187 39.80 13.57 10.34
N ILE A 188 38.67 13.02 10.74
CA ILE A 188 38.03 13.30 12.01
C ILE A 188 38.41 12.19 13.01
N ASN A 189 38.80 12.57 14.22
CA ASN A 189 39.26 11.69 15.33
C ASN A 189 38.13 10.82 15.93
N PHE A 190 37.22 10.26 15.14
CA PHE A 190 36.26 9.29 15.64
C PHE A 190 36.82 7.87 15.55
N LYS A 191 36.47 7.03 16.52
CA LYS A 191 36.66 5.59 16.40
C LYS A 191 35.86 5.07 15.22
N ASN A 192 36.44 4.18 14.43
CA ASN A 192 35.88 3.82 13.11
C ASN A 192 34.48 3.19 13.20
N GLY A 193 34.21 2.36 14.23
CA GLY A 193 32.90 1.73 14.41
C GLY A 193 31.76 2.70 14.71
N GLU A 194 32.04 3.69 15.56
CA GLU A 194 31.08 4.74 15.93
C GLU A 194 30.63 5.54 14.70
N TRP A 195 31.61 5.92 13.89
CA TRP A 195 31.33 6.65 12.66
C TRP A 195 30.53 5.81 11.64
N PHE A 196 30.84 4.53 11.51
CA PHE A 196 30.09 3.61 10.65
C PHE A 196 28.62 3.54 11.07
N ILE A 197 28.33 3.36 12.35
CA ILE A 197 26.95 3.32 12.87
C ILE A 197 26.21 4.61 12.53
N MET A 198 26.87 5.77 12.72
CA MET A 198 26.27 7.08 12.41
C MET A 198 25.96 7.22 10.91
N GLN A 199 26.91 6.85 10.02
CA GLN A 199 26.70 6.94 8.58
C GLN A 199 25.62 5.97 8.07
N LEU A 200 25.60 4.74 8.59
CA LEU A 200 24.55 3.77 8.26
C LEU A 200 23.17 4.29 8.69
N SER A 201 23.05 4.76 9.94
CA SER A 201 21.79 5.30 10.45
C SER A 201 21.33 6.54 9.70
N LYS A 202 22.29 7.43 9.37
CA LYS A 202 22.02 8.59 8.50
C LYS A 202 21.44 8.16 7.15
N ARG A 203 22.08 7.20 6.49
CA ARG A 203 21.66 6.71 5.18
C ARG A 203 20.28 6.05 5.20
N ILE A 204 19.98 5.25 6.22
CA ILE A 204 18.65 4.62 6.38
C ILE A 204 17.56 5.69 6.45
N ILE A 205 17.74 6.75 7.23
CA ILE A 205 16.80 7.86 7.35
C ILE A 205 16.74 8.68 6.05
N ASP A 206 17.89 8.96 5.41
CA ASP A 206 17.97 9.70 4.14
C ASP A 206 17.22 8.98 3.02
N ASP A 207 17.24 7.65 2.99
CA ASP A 207 16.53 6.84 1.99
C ASP A 207 15.04 6.64 2.34
N GLY A 208 14.57 7.19 3.49
CA GLY A 208 13.16 7.21 3.88
C GLY A 208 12.68 5.97 4.60
N TYR A 209 13.60 5.20 5.20
CA TYR A 209 13.27 4.10 6.10
C TYR A 209 13.14 4.58 7.54
N ASP A 210 12.40 3.84 8.34
CA ASP A 210 12.28 4.05 9.78
C ASP A 210 13.33 3.24 10.52
N ILE A 211 13.92 3.81 11.56
CA ILE A 211 14.83 3.09 12.45
C ILE A 211 14.14 2.72 13.75
N VAL A 212 14.32 1.49 14.17
CA VAL A 212 13.96 0.98 15.52
C VAL A 212 15.23 0.50 16.21
N ASN A 213 15.45 0.91 17.46
CA ASN A 213 16.63 0.49 18.23
C ASN A 213 16.30 0.30 19.72
N GLY A 214 16.84 -0.77 20.30
CA GLY A 214 16.73 -1.11 21.72
C GLY A 214 17.63 -0.28 22.64
N PHE A 215 18.29 0.75 22.13
CA PHE A 215 19.29 1.57 22.80
C PHE A 215 20.43 0.72 23.40
N GLY A 216 20.94 -0.20 22.58
CA GLY A 216 22.04 -1.08 22.97
C GLY A 216 23.28 -0.30 23.45
N VAL A 217 24.03 -0.92 24.38
CA VAL A 217 25.21 -0.32 24.96
C VAL A 217 26.22 0.08 23.88
N GLY A 218 26.62 1.34 23.86
CA GLY A 218 27.61 1.89 22.94
C GLY A 218 27.14 2.16 21.52
N ILE A 219 26.03 1.59 21.08
CA ILE A 219 25.53 1.88 19.70
C ILE A 219 24.34 2.84 19.67
N GLY A 220 23.48 2.83 20.69
CA GLY A 220 22.25 3.62 20.71
C GLY A 220 22.48 5.11 20.46
N ASN A 221 23.51 5.69 21.06
CA ASN A 221 23.86 7.10 20.89
C ASN A 221 24.23 7.44 19.44
N TYR A 222 24.97 6.56 18.76
CA TYR A 222 25.40 6.77 17.38
C TYR A 222 24.27 6.55 16.39
N VAL A 223 23.37 5.61 16.68
CA VAL A 223 22.13 5.43 15.91
C VAL A 223 21.28 6.70 15.96
N VAL A 224 21.07 7.25 17.15
CA VAL A 224 20.31 8.51 17.32
C VAL A 224 20.99 9.65 16.58
N SER A 225 22.31 9.82 16.78
CA SER A 225 23.08 10.90 16.14
C SER A 225 23.00 10.81 14.61
N GLY A 226 23.19 9.61 14.03
CA GLY A 226 23.08 9.38 12.61
C GLY A 226 21.68 9.66 12.07
N ALA A 227 20.63 9.21 12.79
CA ALA A 227 19.24 9.47 12.41
C ALA A 227 18.93 10.98 12.35
N TYR A 228 19.39 11.75 13.34
CA TYR A 228 19.24 13.20 13.32
C TYR A 228 20.02 13.86 12.19
N MET A 229 21.23 13.40 11.89
CA MET A 229 22.00 13.89 10.72
C MET A 229 21.26 13.68 9.39
N GLY A 230 20.62 12.52 9.20
CA GLY A 230 19.80 12.22 8.02
C GLY A 230 18.52 13.03 7.97
N GLY A 231 17.86 13.27 9.11
CA GLY A 231 16.60 13.98 9.17
C GLY A 231 16.68 15.50 8.93
N VAL A 232 17.88 16.09 9.03
CA VAL A 232 18.05 17.58 8.90
C VAL A 232 17.48 18.12 7.60
N GLN A 233 17.71 17.46 6.48
CA GLN A 233 17.25 17.89 5.16
C GLN A 233 15.77 17.56 4.89
N ARG A 234 15.13 16.75 5.74
CA ARG A 234 13.76 16.24 5.55
C ARG A 234 12.72 16.84 6.52
N GLY A 235 13.10 17.80 7.32
CA GLY A 235 12.20 18.44 8.28
C GLY A 235 12.71 18.46 9.73
N GLY A 236 13.99 18.10 9.94
CA GLY A 236 14.66 18.20 11.25
C GLY A 236 14.08 17.25 12.28
N SER A 237 13.95 17.73 13.54
CA SER A 237 13.50 16.93 14.68
C SER A 237 12.09 16.35 14.50
N ASP A 238 11.19 17.08 13.85
CA ASP A 238 9.82 16.62 13.64
C ASP A 238 9.75 15.43 12.68
N TYR A 239 10.62 15.40 11.68
CA TYR A 239 10.76 14.25 10.80
C TYR A 239 11.33 13.05 11.57
N VAL A 240 12.45 13.26 12.26
CA VAL A 240 13.14 12.17 13.01
C VAL A 240 12.24 11.57 14.08
N SER A 241 11.46 12.37 14.79
CA SER A 241 10.54 11.88 15.83
C SER A 241 9.50 10.88 15.31
N LYS A 242 9.15 10.95 14.02
CA LYS A 242 8.21 10.03 13.36
C LYS A 242 8.89 8.79 12.77
N HIS A 243 10.20 8.88 12.47
CA HIS A 243 10.95 7.84 11.77
C HIS A 243 12.00 7.14 12.63
N LEU A 244 12.14 7.53 13.90
CA LEU A 244 13.06 6.93 14.85
C LEU A 244 12.30 6.46 16.11
N THR A 245 12.31 5.16 16.37
CA THR A 245 11.76 4.56 17.59
C THR A 245 12.89 4.06 18.46
N ILE A 246 13.03 4.63 19.64
CA ILE A 246 14.01 4.21 20.65
C ILE A 246 13.27 3.67 21.87
N GLN A 247 13.55 2.44 22.24
CA GLN A 247 13.02 1.83 23.46
C GLN A 247 14.13 1.13 24.23
N PRO A 248 14.74 1.78 25.25
CA PRO A 248 15.79 1.19 26.03
C PRO A 248 15.36 -0.10 26.73
N LEU A 249 16.21 -1.12 26.64
CA LEU A 249 16.03 -2.39 27.34
C LEU A 249 16.63 -2.28 28.74
N ILE A 250 15.93 -1.59 29.64
CA ILE A 250 16.41 -1.34 31.02
C ILE A 250 16.16 -2.58 31.86
N SER A 251 17.18 -2.98 32.64
CA SER A 251 17.13 -4.07 33.61
C SER A 251 17.23 -3.46 35.01
N VAL A 252 16.19 -3.65 35.81
CA VAL A 252 16.21 -3.21 37.22
C VAL A 252 16.59 -4.35 38.14
N GLU A 253 16.35 -5.60 37.76
CA GLU A 253 16.72 -6.79 38.56
C GLU A 253 17.01 -8.03 37.67
N GLN A 254 17.80 -8.99 38.21
CA GLN A 254 18.27 -10.19 37.50
C GLN A 254 17.19 -11.19 37.06
N GLN A 255 15.95 -11.08 37.53
CA GLN A 255 14.83 -11.99 37.19
C GLN A 255 14.04 -11.58 35.97
N GLU A 256 14.49 -10.60 35.16
CA GLU A 256 13.70 -9.99 34.10
C GLU A 256 14.12 -10.37 32.67
N SER A 257 14.83 -11.49 32.45
CA SER A 257 15.20 -11.93 31.09
C SER A 257 14.01 -12.07 30.19
N ASP A 258 12.92 -12.69 30.67
CA ASP A 258 11.71 -12.95 29.88
C ASP A 258 10.96 -11.68 29.51
N LYS A 259 10.92 -10.70 30.41
CA LYS A 259 10.30 -9.39 30.11
C LYS A 259 11.11 -8.60 29.08
N LYS A 260 12.46 -8.71 29.14
CA LYS A 260 13.31 -8.10 28.10
C LYS A 260 13.10 -8.74 26.75
N ASP A 261 12.99 -10.07 26.70
CA ASP A 261 12.76 -10.79 25.45
C ASP A 261 11.36 -10.52 24.89
N GLU A 262 10.36 -10.24 25.73
CA GLU A 262 9.05 -9.77 25.30
C GLU A 262 9.15 -8.38 24.62
N VAL A 263 9.91 -7.45 25.20
CA VAL A 263 10.14 -6.12 24.61
C VAL A 263 10.94 -6.25 23.31
N ARG A 264 12.00 -7.06 23.26
CA ARG A 264 12.75 -7.35 22.03
C ARG A 264 11.85 -7.89 20.94
N ARG A 265 11.03 -8.88 21.27
CA ARG A 265 10.09 -9.48 20.32
C ARG A 265 9.10 -8.45 19.78
N LYS A 266 8.57 -7.57 20.64
CA LYS A 266 7.66 -6.50 20.21
C LYS A 266 8.35 -5.55 19.22
N LEU A 267 9.57 -5.11 19.50
CA LEU A 267 10.32 -4.21 18.63
C LEU A 267 10.68 -4.86 17.29
N ILE A 268 11.18 -6.08 17.31
CA ILE A 268 11.63 -6.81 16.12
C ILE A 268 10.43 -7.22 15.25
N ARG A 269 9.32 -7.63 15.87
CA ARG A 269 8.11 -8.03 15.14
C ARG A 269 7.60 -6.94 14.20
N ASP A 270 7.73 -5.68 14.60
CA ASP A 270 7.23 -4.53 13.85
C ASP A 270 8.21 -4.06 12.75
N CYS A 271 9.37 -4.75 12.57
CA CYS A 271 10.37 -4.44 11.56
C CYS A 271 10.39 -5.48 10.43
N GLY A 272 10.73 -5.05 9.23
CA GLY A 272 10.93 -5.94 8.07
C GLY A 272 12.35 -6.49 7.99
N THR A 273 13.32 -5.68 8.40
CA THR A 273 14.75 -6.00 8.36
C THR A 273 15.40 -5.78 9.73
N VAL A 274 16.33 -6.65 10.09
CA VAL A 274 17.17 -6.54 11.28
C VAL A 274 18.64 -6.57 10.87
N ILE A 275 19.38 -5.52 11.19
CA ILE A 275 20.82 -5.41 10.95
C ILE A 275 21.55 -5.72 12.26
N PHE A 276 22.54 -6.59 12.19
CA PHE A 276 23.37 -6.97 13.34
C PHE A 276 24.77 -6.39 13.20
N LEU A 277 25.21 -5.65 14.22
CA LEU A 277 26.49 -4.95 14.27
C LEU A 277 27.22 -5.29 15.57
N PHE A 278 28.49 -5.61 15.49
CA PHE A 278 29.33 -5.88 16.65
C PHE A 278 28.76 -6.98 17.58
N GLY A 279 28.43 -6.65 18.82
CA GLY A 279 28.00 -7.56 19.89
C GLY A 279 29.00 -7.60 21.01
N LYS A 280 28.91 -8.59 21.89
CA LYS A 280 29.81 -8.73 23.05
C LYS A 280 30.68 -9.97 23.01
N THR A 281 30.26 -11.00 22.27
CA THR A 281 30.94 -12.29 22.25
C THR A 281 32.01 -12.31 21.17
N LEU A 282 33.27 -12.61 21.55
CA LEU A 282 34.36 -12.77 20.61
C LEU A 282 34.13 -14.00 19.72
N TYR A 283 34.29 -13.80 18.43
CA TYR A 283 34.26 -14.91 17.47
C TYR A 283 35.61 -15.65 17.52
N GLU A 284 35.55 -16.92 17.86
CA GLU A 284 36.68 -17.85 17.76
C GLU A 284 36.26 -19.07 16.94
N ASP A 285 37.15 -19.58 16.09
CA ASP A 285 36.87 -20.69 15.16
C ASP A 285 36.46 -22.02 15.84
N ASN A 286 36.51 -22.10 17.17
CA ASN A 286 36.12 -23.27 17.92
C ASN A 286 34.76 -23.09 18.60
N ASN A 287 33.86 -24.01 18.33
CA ASN A 287 32.46 -24.11 18.76
C ASN A 287 32.18 -24.07 20.30
N SER A 288 33.10 -23.63 21.14
CA SER A 288 33.04 -23.79 22.59
C SER A 288 32.36 -22.66 23.38
N LYS A 289 31.70 -21.67 22.70
CA LYS A 289 31.16 -20.49 23.40
C LYS A 289 29.63 -20.32 23.30
N LYS A 290 28.87 -21.39 23.12
CA LYS A 290 27.40 -21.33 23.05
C LYS A 290 26.79 -20.72 24.32
N ASP A 291 27.32 -21.03 25.51
CA ASP A 291 26.85 -20.50 26.79
C ASP A 291 27.10 -18.98 26.94
N GLU A 292 28.10 -18.42 26.24
CA GLU A 292 28.35 -16.98 26.19
C GLU A 292 27.42 -16.27 25.19
N LEU A 293 27.16 -16.90 24.03
CA LEU A 293 26.23 -16.39 23.04
C LEU A 293 24.81 -16.34 23.59
N ASP A 294 24.38 -17.34 24.34
CA ASP A 294 23.05 -17.38 24.95
C ASP A 294 22.82 -16.22 25.95
N LYS A 295 23.90 -15.61 26.46
CA LYS A 295 23.86 -14.42 27.31
C LYS A 295 24.01 -13.11 26.55
N ASP A 296 24.39 -13.16 25.29
CA ASP A 296 24.55 -11.98 24.43
C ASP A 296 23.19 -11.48 23.92
N GLY A 297 22.87 -10.23 24.25
CA GLY A 297 21.63 -9.60 23.83
C GLY A 297 21.47 -9.51 22.31
N THR A 298 22.57 -9.34 21.57
CA THR A 298 22.61 -9.28 20.12
C THR A 298 22.26 -10.64 19.51
N TYR A 299 22.78 -11.73 20.09
CA TYR A 299 22.46 -13.07 19.62
C TYR A 299 21.00 -13.46 19.93
N ARG A 300 20.48 -13.08 21.11
CA ARG A 300 19.05 -13.26 21.43
C ARG A 300 18.11 -12.51 20.48
N GLU A 301 18.49 -11.29 20.10
CA GLU A 301 17.74 -10.53 19.09
C GLU A 301 17.77 -11.22 17.72
N TYR A 302 18.89 -11.88 17.37
CA TYR A 302 18.98 -12.71 16.17
C TYR A 302 18.03 -13.91 16.21
N GLU A 303 18.02 -14.68 17.30
CA GLU A 303 17.10 -15.82 17.45
C GLU A 303 15.63 -15.38 17.32
N ILE A 304 15.30 -14.21 17.90
CA ILE A 304 13.94 -13.64 17.76
C ILE A 304 13.67 -13.25 16.31
N ALA A 305 14.60 -12.61 15.63
CA ALA A 305 14.44 -12.19 14.24
C ALA A 305 14.22 -13.40 13.31
N VAL A 306 14.94 -14.50 13.52
CA VAL A 306 14.74 -15.75 12.76
C VAL A 306 13.36 -16.35 13.04
N LYS A 307 12.93 -16.43 14.30
CA LYS A 307 11.60 -16.93 14.68
C LYS A 307 10.46 -16.09 14.10
N GLU A 308 10.67 -14.79 14.00
CA GLU A 308 9.69 -13.84 13.42
C GLU A 308 9.83 -13.71 11.87
N VAL A 309 10.66 -14.55 11.24
CA VAL A 309 10.88 -14.61 9.76
C VAL A 309 11.26 -13.24 9.17
N LYS A 310 12.21 -12.56 9.83
CA LYS A 310 12.70 -11.25 9.38
C LYS A 310 13.80 -11.40 8.33
N ASN A 311 14.02 -10.32 7.57
CA ASN A 311 15.22 -10.19 6.76
C ASN A 311 16.40 -9.88 7.72
N VAL A 312 17.36 -10.80 7.80
CA VAL A 312 18.52 -10.72 8.71
C VAL A 312 19.75 -10.31 7.91
N ILE A 313 20.36 -9.19 8.29
CA ILE A 313 21.59 -8.66 7.67
C ILE A 313 22.70 -8.59 8.73
N PRO A 314 23.49 -9.64 8.91
CA PRO A 314 24.62 -9.63 9.81
C PRO A 314 25.84 -8.99 9.12
N VAL A 315 26.37 -7.92 9.71
CA VAL A 315 27.58 -7.25 9.21
C VAL A 315 28.80 -7.86 9.90
N GLY A 316 29.25 -9.01 9.42
CA GLY A 316 30.37 -9.77 9.98
C GLY A 316 31.68 -9.00 9.99
N ALA A 317 31.84 -8.03 9.09
CA ALA A 317 32.95 -7.09 9.08
C ALA A 317 33.11 -6.30 10.40
N THR A 318 32.03 -6.12 11.17
CA THR A 318 32.09 -5.48 12.49
C THR A 318 32.65 -6.42 13.59
N GLY A 319 32.88 -7.69 13.29
CA GLY A 319 33.43 -8.68 14.21
C GLY A 319 32.45 -9.15 15.28
N LEU A 320 32.96 -9.72 16.34
CA LEU A 320 32.23 -10.16 17.55
C LEU A 320 31.02 -11.05 17.21
N THR A 321 29.91 -10.90 17.92
CA THR A 321 28.67 -11.67 17.73
C THR A 321 28.12 -11.55 16.31
N SER A 322 28.25 -10.39 15.67
CA SER A 322 27.77 -10.19 14.30
C SER A 322 28.48 -11.09 13.29
N ARG A 323 29.78 -11.35 13.45
CA ARG A 323 30.52 -12.30 12.61
C ARG A 323 30.05 -13.74 12.84
N TYR A 324 29.74 -14.07 14.08
CA TYR A 324 29.17 -15.37 14.39
C TYR A 324 27.84 -15.59 13.68
N ILE A 325 26.93 -14.61 13.79
CA ILE A 325 25.64 -14.61 13.10
C ILE A 325 25.83 -14.69 11.57
N TYR A 326 26.80 -13.95 11.02
CA TYR A 326 27.10 -14.00 9.59
C TYR A 326 27.43 -15.43 9.13
N ASN A 327 28.34 -16.11 9.84
CA ASN A 327 28.71 -17.47 9.48
C ASN A 327 27.55 -18.46 9.64
N GLU A 328 26.64 -18.23 10.58
CA GLU A 328 25.45 -19.06 10.75
C GLU A 328 24.44 -18.85 9.63
N VAL A 329 24.21 -17.61 9.20
CA VAL A 329 23.25 -17.26 8.14
C VAL A 329 23.76 -17.65 6.75
N TYR A 330 25.08 -17.52 6.49
CA TYR A 330 25.66 -17.71 5.16
C TYR A 330 26.61 -18.93 5.08
N SER A 331 26.50 -19.88 6.00
CA SER A 331 27.34 -21.10 6.05
C SER A 331 27.19 -22.01 4.83
N GLU A 332 26.09 -21.90 4.08
CA GLU A 332 25.83 -22.71 2.90
C GLU A 332 25.76 -21.83 1.64
N ASN A 333 26.92 -21.68 0.96
CA ASN A 333 27.08 -21.31 -0.44
C ASN A 333 26.17 -20.21 -1.03
N GLN A 334 26.40 -18.95 -0.68
CA GLN A 334 25.93 -17.83 -1.49
C GLN A 334 27.11 -16.93 -1.87
N ASN A 335 27.86 -17.31 -2.91
CA ASN A 335 28.92 -16.51 -3.50
C ASN A 335 28.34 -15.32 -4.26
N THR A 336 27.95 -14.28 -3.57
CA THR A 336 27.62 -12.99 -4.17
C THR A 336 28.59 -11.93 -3.64
N PRO A 337 29.22 -11.11 -4.49
CA PRO A 337 30.29 -10.19 -4.10
C PRO A 337 29.96 -9.24 -2.94
N PHE A 338 28.70 -8.85 -2.80
CA PHE A 338 28.30 -7.97 -1.69
C PHE A 338 28.07 -8.73 -0.38
N ILE A 339 27.71 -10.02 -0.40
CA ILE A 339 27.65 -10.85 0.81
C ILE A 339 29.05 -11.04 1.35
N ASP A 340 30.03 -11.31 0.49
CA ASP A 340 31.43 -11.45 0.90
C ASP A 340 31.98 -10.18 1.56
N ARG A 341 31.60 -8.99 1.05
CA ARG A 341 31.99 -7.70 1.65
C ARG A 341 31.40 -7.49 3.04
N LEU A 342 30.22 -8.04 3.34
CA LEU A 342 29.66 -7.98 4.71
C LEU A 342 30.55 -8.68 5.74
N ASN A 343 31.44 -9.57 5.35
CA ASN A 343 32.38 -10.28 6.22
C ASN A 343 33.85 -9.97 5.92
N ALA A 344 34.13 -8.92 5.18
CA ALA A 344 35.50 -8.56 4.83
C ALA A 344 36.35 -8.33 6.09
N VAL A 345 37.60 -8.78 6.05
CA VAL A 345 38.58 -8.74 7.16
C VAL A 345 39.76 -7.82 6.80
N ASP A 346 39.61 -7.02 5.76
CA ASP A 346 40.65 -6.13 5.27
C ASP A 346 41.01 -5.05 6.29
N GLU A 347 42.26 -4.60 6.27
CA GLU A 347 42.73 -3.55 7.17
C GLU A 347 41.97 -2.23 7.01
N ASN A 348 41.47 -1.95 5.78
CA ASN A 348 40.64 -0.79 5.47
C ASN A 348 39.43 -1.22 4.64
N ILE A 349 38.25 -1.23 5.28
CA ILE A 349 36.98 -1.50 4.62
C ILE A 349 36.40 -0.18 4.12
N ASN A 350 36.01 -0.11 2.85
CA ASN A 350 35.26 1.01 2.31
C ASN A 350 33.88 1.08 2.96
N CYS A 351 33.75 1.96 3.93
CA CYS A 351 32.55 2.13 4.73
C CYS A 351 31.32 2.48 3.89
N MET A 352 31.49 3.39 2.93
CA MET A 352 30.35 3.83 2.10
C MET A 352 29.87 2.72 1.18
N GLN A 353 30.81 1.94 0.61
CA GLN A 353 30.45 0.78 -0.19
C GLN A 353 29.70 -0.28 0.62
N LEU A 354 30.15 -0.54 1.86
CA LEU A 354 29.47 -1.48 2.75
C LEU A 354 28.06 -1.01 3.11
N ILE A 355 27.88 0.28 3.33
CA ILE A 355 26.55 0.87 3.55
C ILE A 355 25.66 0.73 2.30
N ASP A 356 26.21 0.99 1.12
CA ASP A 356 25.47 0.81 -0.15
C ASP A 356 25.05 -0.65 -0.35
N ASP A 357 25.92 -1.62 -0.02
CA ASP A 357 25.58 -3.05 -0.08
C ASP A 357 24.44 -3.41 0.89
N ILE A 358 24.49 -2.91 2.13
CA ILE A 358 23.43 -3.12 3.13
C ILE A 358 22.10 -2.53 2.61
N MET A 359 22.12 -1.30 2.09
CA MET A 359 20.93 -0.67 1.55
C MET A 359 20.36 -1.42 0.34
N ALA A 360 21.22 -1.92 -0.55
CA ALA A 360 20.82 -2.74 -1.68
C ALA A 360 20.14 -4.05 -1.23
N MET A 361 20.61 -4.68 -0.15
CA MET A 361 19.98 -5.87 0.42
C MET A 361 18.60 -5.56 1.00
N ILE A 362 18.46 -4.46 1.75
CA ILE A 362 17.17 -4.02 2.29
C ILE A 362 16.17 -3.81 1.16
N GLU A 363 16.56 -3.08 0.12
CA GLU A 363 15.70 -2.77 -1.02
C GLU A 363 15.34 -4.02 -1.83
N SER A 364 16.31 -4.93 -2.05
CA SER A 364 16.07 -6.19 -2.76
C SER A 364 15.02 -7.05 -2.04
N GLU A 365 15.17 -7.24 -0.74
CA GLU A 365 14.21 -8.02 0.06
C GLU A 365 12.83 -7.35 0.14
N LYS A 366 12.80 -6.02 0.26
CA LYS A 366 11.55 -5.27 0.19
C LYS A 366 10.82 -5.52 -1.14
N ARG A 367 11.52 -5.43 -2.27
CA ARG A 367 10.94 -5.68 -3.60
C ARG A 367 10.44 -7.12 -3.75
N LYS A 368 11.23 -8.12 -3.34
CA LYS A 368 10.81 -9.53 -3.37
C LYS A 368 9.53 -9.76 -2.57
N LYS A 369 9.47 -9.23 -1.35
CA LYS A 369 8.27 -9.36 -0.51
C LYS A 369 7.08 -8.61 -1.10
N GLU A 370 7.27 -7.41 -1.63
CA GLU A 370 6.21 -6.65 -2.33
C GLU A 370 5.68 -7.40 -3.56
N GLU A 371 6.55 -8.02 -4.34
CA GLU A 371 6.16 -8.85 -5.50
C GLU A 371 5.41 -10.11 -5.07
N ASN A 372 5.89 -10.83 -4.05
CA ASN A 372 5.22 -12.02 -3.52
C ASN A 372 3.83 -11.69 -2.97
N ILE A 373 3.70 -10.61 -2.21
CA ILE A 373 2.41 -10.15 -1.68
C ILE A 373 1.47 -9.80 -2.82
N LYS A 374 1.96 -9.09 -3.83
CA LYS A 374 1.17 -8.73 -5.01
C LYS A 374 0.71 -9.98 -5.79
N GLN A 375 1.58 -10.98 -5.94
CA GLN A 375 1.23 -12.25 -6.57
C GLN A 375 0.21 -13.03 -5.74
N THR A 376 0.34 -13.03 -4.41
CA THR A 376 -0.64 -13.69 -3.51
C THR A 376 -2.00 -12.99 -3.60
N LEU A 377 -2.05 -11.67 -3.51
CA LEU A 377 -3.29 -10.91 -3.68
C LEU A 377 -3.91 -11.12 -5.05
N MET A 378 -3.09 -11.22 -6.10
CA MET A 378 -3.58 -11.53 -7.44
C MET A 378 -4.08 -12.98 -7.54
N LYS A 379 -3.39 -13.96 -6.96
CA LYS A 379 -3.87 -15.35 -6.93
C LYS A 379 -5.19 -15.48 -6.17
N ASP A 380 -5.31 -14.84 -5.01
CA ASP A 380 -6.54 -14.87 -4.21
C ASP A 380 -7.68 -14.10 -4.90
N ALA A 381 -7.35 -13.05 -5.67
CA ALA A 381 -8.31 -12.33 -6.51
C ALA A 381 -8.67 -13.11 -7.80
N PHE A 382 -7.78 -13.98 -8.30
CA PHE A 382 -7.94 -14.73 -9.55
C PHE A 382 -8.10 -16.25 -9.34
N SER A 383 -8.08 -16.76 -8.10
CA SER A 383 -8.36 -18.19 -7.85
C SER A 383 -9.82 -18.58 -8.12
N ASN A 384 -10.68 -17.63 -8.38
CA ASN A 384 -12.03 -17.84 -8.94
C ASN A 384 -12.10 -17.64 -10.46
N ASP A 385 -10.97 -17.47 -11.15
CA ASP A 385 -10.90 -17.27 -12.61
C ASP A 385 -10.90 -18.58 -13.44
N ASP A 386 -11.42 -19.66 -12.89
CA ASP A 386 -11.83 -20.82 -13.71
C ASP A 386 -13.27 -20.71 -14.24
N MET A 387 -13.89 -19.59 -14.05
CA MET A 387 -15.09 -19.22 -14.80
C MET A 387 -14.65 -18.35 -16.00
N SER A 388 -14.51 -18.99 -17.14
CA SER A 388 -14.46 -18.31 -18.42
C SER A 388 -15.55 -17.24 -18.46
N TYR A 389 -15.16 -16.00 -18.70
CA TYR A 389 -16.05 -14.86 -18.94
C TYR A 389 -16.99 -15.08 -20.14
N ASP A 390 -16.98 -16.28 -20.73
CA ASP A 390 -17.72 -16.66 -21.93
C ASP A 390 -19.24 -16.80 -21.73
N ASN A 391 -19.78 -16.58 -20.52
CA ASN A 391 -21.22 -16.73 -20.25
C ASN A 391 -21.87 -15.55 -19.49
N LEU A 392 -21.20 -14.41 -19.33
CA LEU A 392 -21.90 -13.16 -19.02
C LEU A 392 -22.50 -12.61 -20.33
N PRO A 393 -23.79 -12.18 -20.36
CA PRO A 393 -24.30 -11.50 -21.53
C PRO A 393 -23.46 -10.25 -21.76
N ASP A 394 -22.69 -10.27 -22.84
CA ASP A 394 -21.88 -9.25 -23.48
C ASP A 394 -21.82 -7.89 -22.76
N GLN A 395 -20.99 -7.77 -21.73
CA GLN A 395 -20.55 -6.45 -21.26
C GLN A 395 -19.43 -5.97 -22.18
N ILE A 396 -19.76 -4.98 -22.99
CA ILE A 396 -18.79 -4.34 -23.88
C ILE A 396 -17.95 -3.38 -23.05
N ASN A 397 -16.70 -3.74 -22.76
CA ASN A 397 -15.76 -2.83 -22.11
C ASN A 397 -15.21 -1.81 -23.10
N VAL A 398 -15.36 -0.52 -22.80
CA VAL A 398 -15.06 0.57 -23.73
C VAL A 398 -13.96 1.47 -23.18
N PHE A 399 -12.93 1.72 -23.99
CA PHE A 399 -11.91 2.75 -23.73
C PHE A 399 -12.22 4.00 -24.54
N VAL A 400 -12.15 5.20 -23.92
CA VAL A 400 -12.37 6.48 -24.61
C VAL A 400 -11.04 7.20 -24.77
N SER A 401 -10.57 7.32 -26.01
CA SER A 401 -9.35 8.01 -26.42
C SER A 401 -9.64 9.40 -26.91
N PHE A 402 -8.98 10.43 -26.36
CA PHE A 402 -9.21 11.82 -26.73
C PHE A 402 -8.02 12.73 -26.46
N HIS A 403 -7.96 13.86 -27.13
CA HIS A 403 -7.00 14.92 -26.86
C HIS A 403 -7.54 15.86 -25.77
N PHE A 404 -6.87 15.89 -24.60
CA PHE A 404 -7.36 16.59 -23.41
C PHE A 404 -7.71 18.07 -23.63
N ALA A 405 -6.87 18.80 -24.37
CA ALA A 405 -7.11 20.23 -24.64
C ALA A 405 -8.28 20.50 -25.61
N GLY A 406 -8.65 19.51 -26.42
CA GLY A 406 -9.66 19.68 -27.48
C GLY A 406 -10.98 18.94 -27.29
N ALA A 407 -11.04 17.97 -26.36
CA ALA A 407 -12.19 17.06 -26.24
C ALA A 407 -12.52 16.62 -24.80
N ASN A 408 -12.04 17.31 -23.78
CA ASN A 408 -12.23 16.90 -22.38
C ASN A 408 -13.72 16.94 -21.94
N LEU A 409 -14.48 17.96 -22.39
CA LEU A 409 -15.92 18.02 -22.11
C LEU A 409 -16.65 16.86 -22.80
N GLN A 410 -16.34 16.64 -24.06
CA GLN A 410 -16.98 15.63 -24.88
C GLN A 410 -16.72 14.20 -24.39
N SER A 411 -15.49 13.92 -23.94
CA SER A 411 -15.17 12.63 -23.33
C SER A 411 -16.00 12.36 -22.06
N ARG A 412 -16.22 13.38 -21.23
CA ARG A 412 -17.09 13.27 -20.04
C ARG A 412 -18.56 13.06 -20.38
N LEU A 413 -19.05 13.72 -21.42
CA LEU A 413 -20.41 13.55 -21.90
C LEU A 413 -20.61 12.13 -22.45
N ILE A 414 -19.69 11.63 -23.28
CA ILE A 414 -19.68 10.26 -23.77
C ILE A 414 -19.67 9.27 -22.61
N LEU A 415 -18.77 9.41 -21.66
CA LEU A 415 -18.69 8.54 -20.48
C LEU A 415 -20.00 8.56 -19.67
N SER A 416 -20.64 9.73 -19.53
CA SER A 416 -21.94 9.85 -18.85
C SER A 416 -23.07 9.16 -19.59
N VAL A 417 -23.06 9.17 -20.93
CA VAL A 417 -24.05 8.43 -21.75
C VAL A 417 -23.81 6.93 -21.60
N LEU A 418 -22.55 6.48 -21.73
CA LEU A 418 -22.20 5.06 -21.64
C LEU A 418 -22.44 4.47 -20.24
N ASP A 419 -22.29 5.27 -19.19
CA ASP A 419 -22.61 4.86 -17.80
C ASP A 419 -24.11 4.54 -17.63
N ASP A 420 -24.99 5.15 -18.44
CA ASP A 420 -26.44 4.91 -18.42
C ASP A 420 -26.88 3.79 -19.39
N GLU A 421 -25.97 3.28 -20.23
CA GLU A 421 -26.26 2.25 -21.24
C GLU A 421 -26.10 0.83 -20.67
N PRO A 422 -27.18 0.01 -20.66
CA PRO A 422 -27.12 -1.36 -20.19
C PRO A 422 -26.14 -2.22 -21.03
N GLY A 423 -25.27 -2.99 -20.36
CA GLY A 423 -24.32 -3.89 -21.01
C GLY A 423 -23.07 -3.21 -21.56
N ILE A 424 -22.87 -1.91 -21.31
CA ILE A 424 -21.66 -1.19 -21.67
C ILE A 424 -20.95 -0.73 -20.40
N ASN A 425 -19.64 -0.99 -20.32
CA ASN A 425 -18.78 -0.64 -19.18
C ASN A 425 -17.63 0.27 -19.64
N PRO A 426 -17.76 1.60 -19.52
CA PRO A 426 -16.71 2.52 -19.91
C PRO A 426 -15.58 2.53 -18.88
N VAL A 427 -14.34 2.47 -19.36
CA VAL A 427 -13.13 2.62 -18.54
C VAL A 427 -13.00 4.08 -18.13
N LYS A 428 -13.10 4.34 -16.82
CA LYS A 428 -12.95 5.69 -16.25
C LYS A 428 -11.48 6.08 -16.15
N GLU A 429 -11.20 7.36 -16.39
CA GLU A 429 -9.87 7.93 -16.21
C GLU A 429 -9.38 7.74 -14.77
N SER A 430 -8.12 7.36 -14.62
CA SER A 430 -7.43 7.51 -13.35
C SER A 430 -7.08 9.00 -13.17
N GLY A 431 -7.27 9.54 -11.97
CA GLY A 431 -6.85 10.90 -11.64
C GLY A 431 -5.40 11.19 -12.08
N LYS A 432 -4.98 12.46 -12.09
CA LYS A 432 -3.68 12.95 -12.59
C LYS A 432 -2.51 12.02 -12.28
N ILE A 433 -2.03 11.33 -13.31
CA ILE A 433 -0.78 10.59 -13.27
C ILE A 433 0.29 11.52 -13.83
N GLU A 434 1.22 12.00 -13.00
CA GLU A 434 2.28 12.94 -13.43
C GLU A 434 3.46 12.23 -14.10
N ASP A 435 3.68 10.95 -13.82
CA ASP A 435 4.81 10.17 -14.36
C ASP A 435 4.46 9.54 -15.72
N LYS A 436 5.16 9.95 -16.77
CA LYS A 436 4.98 9.46 -18.16
C LYS A 436 5.11 7.93 -18.29
N ARG A 437 5.96 7.27 -17.50
CA ARG A 437 6.11 5.80 -17.54
C ARG A 437 4.87 5.11 -16.95
N LYS A 438 4.33 5.68 -15.89
CA LYS A 438 3.11 5.17 -15.25
C LYS A 438 1.88 5.39 -16.14
N ILE A 439 1.82 6.51 -16.87
CA ILE A 439 0.76 6.76 -17.86
C ILE A 439 0.80 5.67 -18.94
N LYS A 440 1.98 5.38 -19.50
CA LYS A 440 2.14 4.33 -20.51
C LYS A 440 1.63 2.98 -20.02
N GLN A 441 2.09 2.54 -18.84
CA GLN A 441 1.67 1.27 -18.25
C GLN A 441 0.17 1.22 -17.95
N TRP A 442 -0.41 2.35 -17.56
CA TRP A 442 -1.84 2.46 -17.30
C TRP A 442 -2.64 2.31 -18.60
N ILE A 443 -2.28 3.05 -19.67
CA ILE A 443 -2.90 2.94 -21.00
C ILE A 443 -2.86 1.48 -21.48
N ASP A 444 -1.67 0.87 -21.50
CA ASP A 444 -1.46 -0.49 -21.99
C ASP A 444 -2.33 -1.51 -21.24
N ARG A 445 -2.45 -1.38 -19.90
CA ARG A 445 -3.29 -2.26 -19.08
C ARG A 445 -4.78 -2.06 -19.31
N LYS A 446 -5.20 -0.80 -19.43
CA LYS A 446 -6.62 -0.46 -19.60
C LYS A 446 -7.14 -0.89 -20.97
N ILE A 447 -6.39 -0.63 -22.02
CA ILE A 447 -6.79 -1.04 -23.39
C ILE A 447 -6.85 -2.57 -23.50
N LYS A 448 -5.95 -3.29 -22.86
CA LYS A 448 -5.95 -4.77 -22.84
C LYS A 448 -7.24 -5.35 -22.23
N SER A 449 -7.91 -4.63 -21.35
CA SER A 449 -9.16 -5.05 -20.70
C SER A 449 -10.42 -4.55 -21.41
N THR A 450 -10.29 -3.98 -22.60
CA THR A 450 -11.41 -3.43 -23.37
C THR A 450 -11.55 -4.11 -24.73
N SER A 451 -12.77 -4.14 -25.26
CA SER A 451 -13.09 -4.69 -26.58
C SER A 451 -13.36 -3.61 -27.64
N VAL A 452 -13.71 -2.41 -27.17
CA VAL A 452 -13.99 -1.27 -28.05
C VAL A 452 -13.18 -0.05 -27.60
N THR A 453 -12.64 0.69 -28.57
CA THR A 453 -12.01 2.00 -28.37
C THR A 453 -12.81 3.07 -29.10
N ILE A 454 -13.39 4.02 -28.33
CA ILE A 454 -13.98 5.23 -28.91
C ILE A 454 -12.87 6.24 -29.11
N LEU A 455 -12.67 6.67 -30.35
CA LEU A 455 -11.69 7.70 -30.70
C LEU A 455 -12.41 9.02 -31.03
N ILE A 456 -12.20 10.04 -30.21
CA ILE A 456 -12.80 11.37 -30.43
C ILE A 456 -11.91 12.18 -31.38
N LEU A 457 -12.42 12.40 -32.59
CA LEU A 457 -11.76 13.19 -33.64
C LEU A 457 -11.98 14.67 -33.37
N SER A 458 -10.92 15.35 -32.90
CA SER A 458 -10.94 16.77 -32.55
C SER A 458 -9.79 17.53 -33.21
N LYS A 459 -9.92 18.87 -33.29
CA LYS A 459 -8.82 19.71 -33.75
C LYS A 459 -7.60 19.55 -32.83
N GLY A 460 -6.44 19.29 -33.43
CA GLY A 460 -5.18 19.17 -32.71
C GLY A 460 -4.95 17.85 -31.98
N MET A 461 -5.75 16.82 -32.24
CA MET A 461 -5.53 15.47 -31.68
C MET A 461 -4.13 14.91 -32.00
N THR A 462 -3.54 15.30 -33.12
CA THR A 462 -2.18 14.96 -33.56
C THR A 462 -1.07 15.47 -32.63
N LYS A 463 -1.37 16.50 -31.82
CA LYS A 463 -0.43 17.04 -30.83
C LYS A 463 -0.28 16.17 -29.59
N SER A 464 -1.14 15.17 -29.41
CA SER A 464 -1.10 14.25 -28.28
C SER A 464 -0.30 13.00 -28.62
N ILE A 465 0.85 12.84 -27.97
CA ILE A 465 1.65 11.62 -28.06
C ILE A 465 0.93 10.39 -27.51
N TRP A 466 -0.07 10.59 -26.65
CA TRP A 466 -0.83 9.51 -26.01
C TRP A 466 -1.90 8.96 -26.91
N VAL A 467 -2.65 9.80 -27.65
CA VAL A 467 -3.68 9.36 -28.59
C VAL A 467 -3.10 8.40 -29.63
N GLY A 468 -1.94 8.73 -30.19
CA GLY A 468 -1.27 7.84 -31.14
C GLY A 468 -0.91 6.46 -30.53
N ARG A 469 -0.45 6.44 -29.27
CA ARG A 469 -0.17 5.20 -28.56
C ARG A 469 -1.44 4.41 -28.23
N GLU A 470 -2.49 5.09 -27.82
CA GLU A 470 -3.79 4.48 -27.51
C GLU A 470 -4.38 3.78 -28.75
N ILE A 471 -4.30 4.43 -29.91
CA ILE A 471 -4.70 3.83 -31.18
C ILE A 471 -3.85 2.60 -31.50
N GLN A 472 -2.52 2.74 -31.44
CA GLN A 472 -1.60 1.64 -31.73
C GLN A 472 -1.84 0.45 -30.80
N LYS A 473 -2.01 0.70 -29.49
CA LYS A 473 -2.26 -0.36 -28.51
C LYS A 473 -3.61 -1.02 -28.71
N SER A 474 -4.65 -0.26 -29.06
CA SER A 474 -5.97 -0.80 -29.38
C SER A 474 -5.95 -1.72 -30.61
N ILE A 475 -5.16 -1.38 -31.62
CA ILE A 475 -4.94 -2.25 -32.79
C ILE A 475 -4.22 -3.55 -32.39
N GLU A 476 -3.18 -3.45 -31.56
CA GLU A 476 -2.44 -4.62 -31.05
C GLU A 476 -3.32 -5.59 -30.25
N GLU A 477 -4.28 -5.07 -29.50
CA GLU A 477 -5.22 -5.87 -28.69
C GLU A 477 -6.49 -6.27 -29.47
N ASN A 478 -6.57 -5.98 -30.77
CA ASN A 478 -7.72 -6.26 -31.66
C ASN A 478 -9.03 -5.59 -31.23
N ASN A 479 -8.96 -4.44 -30.57
CA ASN A 479 -10.16 -3.67 -30.22
C ASN A 479 -10.87 -3.18 -31.47
N LYS A 480 -12.19 -3.17 -31.46
CA LYS A 480 -13.01 -2.49 -32.44
C LYS A 480 -12.98 -0.98 -32.20
N PHE A 481 -13.22 -0.18 -33.24
CA PHE A 481 -13.21 1.28 -33.11
C PHE A 481 -14.58 1.90 -33.38
N VAL A 482 -14.90 2.94 -32.59
CA VAL A 482 -15.97 3.88 -32.85
C VAL A 482 -15.33 5.25 -33.04
N LEU A 483 -15.44 5.80 -34.27
CA LEU A 483 -14.83 7.09 -34.58
C LEU A 483 -15.90 8.19 -34.45
N VAL A 484 -15.67 9.15 -33.52
CA VAL A 484 -16.64 10.22 -33.22
C VAL A 484 -16.05 11.57 -33.58
N ASP A 485 -16.55 12.20 -34.61
CA ASP A 485 -16.12 13.54 -35.08
C ASP A 485 -16.90 14.65 -34.36
N ILE A 486 -16.20 15.43 -33.56
CA ILE A 486 -16.70 16.64 -32.88
C ILE A 486 -16.18 17.92 -33.52
N SER A 487 -15.45 17.83 -34.62
CA SER A 487 -14.74 18.92 -35.27
C SER A 487 -15.43 19.42 -36.52
N SER A 488 -16.59 18.86 -36.89
CA SER A 488 -17.30 19.10 -38.15
C SER A 488 -16.42 18.88 -39.40
N GLY A 489 -15.67 17.76 -39.38
CA GLY A 489 -14.80 17.36 -40.48
C GLY A 489 -13.42 18.05 -40.47
N GLN A 490 -13.08 18.81 -39.45
CA GLN A 490 -11.81 19.55 -39.35
C GLN A 490 -10.73 18.83 -38.51
N TYR A 491 -10.82 17.51 -38.38
CA TYR A 491 -9.77 16.68 -37.80
C TYR A 491 -8.71 16.36 -38.88
N ASP A 492 -7.52 15.92 -38.42
CA ASP A 492 -6.41 15.58 -39.30
C ASP A 492 -6.60 14.18 -39.88
N LYS A 493 -6.99 14.10 -41.15
CA LYS A 493 -7.23 12.84 -41.88
C LYS A 493 -5.92 12.08 -42.12
N ASP A 494 -4.84 12.78 -42.39
CA ASP A 494 -3.50 12.16 -42.63
C ASP A 494 -2.98 11.48 -41.38
N PHE A 495 -3.30 12.00 -40.22
CA PHE A 495 -2.99 11.35 -38.94
C PHE A 495 -3.74 10.03 -38.79
N LEU A 496 -5.03 9.99 -39.12
CA LEU A 496 -5.84 8.78 -38.99
C LEU A 496 -5.40 7.69 -39.95
N SER A 497 -5.04 8.07 -41.18
CA SER A 497 -4.60 7.17 -42.25
C SER A 497 -3.27 6.46 -41.99
N GLN A 498 -2.48 6.94 -41.00
CA GLN A 498 -1.23 6.28 -40.57
C GLN A 498 -1.49 4.98 -39.81
N TYR A 499 -2.68 4.83 -39.17
CA TYR A 499 -3.03 3.65 -38.39
C TYR A 499 -3.83 2.67 -39.22
N LYS A 500 -3.25 1.49 -39.47
CA LYS A 500 -3.80 0.48 -40.38
C LYS A 500 -4.06 -0.86 -39.67
N ILE A 501 -5.14 -1.50 -40.05
CA ILE A 501 -5.42 -2.90 -39.75
C ILE A 501 -5.34 -3.66 -41.09
N GLY A 502 -4.29 -4.46 -41.25
CA GLY A 502 -3.94 -5.03 -42.55
C GLY A 502 -3.49 -3.95 -43.54
N SER A 503 -4.16 -3.84 -44.67
CA SER A 503 -3.86 -2.84 -45.71
C SER A 503 -4.75 -1.58 -45.66
N LYS A 504 -5.81 -1.57 -44.83
CA LYS A 504 -6.80 -0.50 -44.75
C LYS A 504 -6.57 0.38 -43.55
N SER A 505 -6.81 1.69 -43.67
CA SER A 505 -6.79 2.64 -42.56
C SER A 505 -8.08 2.54 -41.70
N LEU A 506 -8.06 3.13 -40.49
CA LEU A 506 -9.20 3.04 -39.56
C LEU A 506 -10.47 3.64 -40.14
N ASP A 507 -10.36 4.75 -40.84
CA ASP A 507 -11.48 5.43 -41.50
C ASP A 507 -12.01 4.72 -42.78
N GLU A 508 -11.22 3.78 -43.33
CA GLU A 508 -11.68 2.86 -44.39
C GLU A 508 -12.44 1.63 -43.83
N ILE A 509 -12.24 1.33 -42.55
CA ILE A 509 -12.83 0.15 -41.88
C ILE A 509 -14.05 0.54 -41.06
N TYR A 510 -13.94 1.62 -40.29
CA TYR A 510 -14.95 2.04 -39.32
C TYR A 510 -15.66 3.33 -39.75
N PRO A 511 -17.01 3.42 -39.63
CA PRO A 511 -17.73 4.62 -39.94
C PRO A 511 -17.37 5.77 -38.99
N ILE A 512 -17.36 7.00 -39.54
CA ILE A 512 -17.16 8.21 -38.73
C ILE A 512 -18.51 8.80 -38.39
N HIS A 513 -18.82 8.90 -37.11
CA HIS A 513 -20.05 9.47 -36.59
C HIS A 513 -19.86 10.97 -36.29
N SER A 514 -20.46 11.83 -37.05
CA SER A 514 -20.41 13.29 -36.84
C SER A 514 -21.46 13.74 -35.84
N VAL A 515 -21.02 14.54 -34.84
CA VAL A 515 -21.89 15.06 -33.78
C VAL A 515 -22.03 16.57 -33.93
N GLU A 516 -23.24 17.06 -34.16
CA GLU A 516 -23.53 18.48 -34.36
C GLU A 516 -23.58 19.23 -33.01
N ASN A 517 -24.27 18.67 -32.00
CA ASN A 517 -24.40 19.26 -30.66
C ASN A 517 -23.40 18.65 -29.65
N CYS A 518 -22.10 18.74 -29.95
CA CYS A 518 -21.05 18.09 -29.16
C CYS A 518 -20.81 18.68 -27.76
N ASN A 519 -21.53 19.72 -27.37
CA ASN A 519 -21.45 20.34 -26.05
C ASN A 519 -22.58 19.93 -25.09
N GLU A 520 -23.51 19.11 -25.56
CA GLU A 520 -24.67 18.63 -24.82
C GLU A 520 -24.69 17.10 -24.80
N LYS A 521 -25.28 16.50 -23.76
CA LYS A 521 -25.34 15.04 -23.57
C LYS A 521 -26.18 14.39 -24.66
N GLU A 522 -27.25 15.05 -25.08
CA GLU A 522 -28.18 14.61 -26.11
C GLU A 522 -27.48 14.42 -27.47
N GLY A 523 -26.42 15.19 -27.76
CA GLY A 523 -25.63 15.01 -28.98
C GLY A 523 -24.92 13.66 -29.07
N PHE A 524 -24.72 12.99 -27.94
CA PHE A 524 -24.08 11.67 -27.86
C PHE A 524 -25.05 10.52 -27.57
N ALA A 525 -26.36 10.73 -27.67
CA ALA A 525 -27.38 9.73 -27.33
C ALA A 525 -27.21 8.40 -28.07
N ASP A 526 -26.70 8.41 -29.31
CA ASP A 526 -26.51 7.20 -30.13
C ASP A 526 -25.18 6.46 -29.87
N VAL A 527 -24.29 6.97 -28.99
CA VAL A 527 -22.97 6.37 -28.79
C VAL A 527 -23.07 4.92 -28.31
N GLY A 528 -24.01 4.61 -27.42
CA GLY A 528 -24.23 3.24 -26.96
C GLY A 528 -24.63 2.29 -28.10
N LYS A 529 -25.41 2.77 -29.06
CA LYS A 529 -25.77 2.03 -30.27
C LYS A 529 -24.53 1.80 -31.13
N TRP A 530 -23.73 2.84 -31.42
CA TRP A 530 -22.50 2.71 -32.23
C TRP A 530 -21.51 1.70 -31.64
N VAL A 531 -21.42 1.66 -30.31
CA VAL A 531 -20.57 0.68 -29.61
C VAL A 531 -21.06 -0.75 -29.81
N ARG A 532 -22.38 -0.98 -29.73
CA ARG A 532 -22.98 -2.30 -30.00
C ARG A 532 -22.83 -2.73 -31.46
N ASP A 533 -23.06 -1.80 -32.38
CA ASP A 533 -22.89 -2.06 -33.81
C ASP A 533 -21.45 -2.44 -34.16
N ALA A 534 -20.44 -1.75 -33.55
CA ALA A 534 -19.02 -2.05 -33.78
C ALA A 534 -18.60 -3.44 -33.29
N VAL A 535 -19.28 -4.03 -32.33
CA VAL A 535 -18.99 -5.38 -31.83
C VAL A 535 -19.74 -6.45 -32.63
N ALA A 536 -20.90 -6.11 -33.20
CA ALA A 536 -21.70 -7.03 -34.00
C ALA A 536 -21.09 -7.30 -35.38
N ASP A 537 -20.30 -6.36 -35.93
CA ASP A 537 -19.50 -6.48 -37.15
C ASP A 537 -18.13 -7.13 -36.92
#